data_8fb3e7e0da1ab486f222f584c06e812a
#
_entry.id   8fb3e7e0da1ab486f222f584c06e812a
#
_cell.length_a   1.000
_cell.length_b   1.000
_cell.length_c   1.000
_cell.angle_alpha   90.00
_cell.angle_beta   90.00
_cell.angle_gamma   90.00
#
_symmetry.space_group_name_H-M   'P 1'
#
loop_
_entity.id
_entity.type
_entity.pdbx_description
1 polymer ?
#
loop_
_entity_poly.entity_id
_entity_poly.type
_entity_poly.pdbx_seq_one_letter_code
_entity_poly.pdbx_strand_id
1 'polypeptide(L)'
;MSIFGDLRILYHCALRPIRGKSHAERMDNFYSGQAADYDDFRRRLLPGREDLWQKMLQSAPYENTVWMDMGGGTGSNLHFFGEAIEKLQKVYVVDLAGSLLEVADRRVHDSGWKNIETAVADATTFMPKEGSVDAVTFSYSLTMIPDWFAAIDHAWNVLKPGGRIGVVDFYVSRKHPAEGHIKHSWMKRTFWTAWFASDNVFPSPDHVPYLHRKFKPVLFEERLTRIPWFPNPFFKMPYYLFIGEK
;
A
#
# COMPACT_ATOMS: atom_id res chain seq x y z
N MET A 1 18.25 -17.91 3.78
CA MET A 1 18.07 -16.50 4.20
C MET A 1 19.40 -15.78 4.02
N SER A 2 19.47 -14.87 3.05
CA SER A 2 20.74 -14.19 2.76
C SER A 2 20.78 -12.87 3.53
N ILE A 3 21.57 -12.81 4.60
CA ILE A 3 21.93 -11.57 5.33
C ILE A 3 22.47 -10.51 4.33
N PHE A 4 23.08 -10.95 3.22
CA PHE A 4 23.54 -10.08 2.14
C PHE A 4 22.39 -9.40 1.38
N GLY A 5 21.25 -10.07 1.18
CA GLY A 5 20.06 -9.46 0.56
C GLY A 5 19.48 -8.36 1.42
N ASP A 6 19.36 -8.58 2.74
CA ASP A 6 18.84 -7.59 3.67
C ASP A 6 19.79 -6.38 3.79
N LEU A 7 21.10 -6.60 3.84
CA LEU A 7 22.11 -5.53 3.83
C LEU A 7 22.09 -4.71 2.53
N ARG A 8 21.86 -5.37 1.38
CA ARG A 8 21.75 -4.71 0.09
C ARG A 8 20.51 -3.80 0.05
N ILE A 9 19.37 -4.26 0.55
CA ILE A 9 18.14 -3.47 0.60
C ILE A 9 18.29 -2.30 1.58
N LEU A 10 18.84 -2.54 2.78
CA LEU A 10 19.14 -1.47 3.74
C LEU A 10 20.11 -0.43 3.19
N TYR A 11 21.13 -0.85 2.42
CA TYR A 11 22.02 0.07 1.71
C TYR A 11 21.26 0.91 0.67
N HIS A 12 20.39 0.28 -0.12
CA HIS A 12 19.58 0.98 -1.12
C HIS A 12 18.57 1.94 -0.47
N CYS A 13 17.94 1.55 0.64
CA CYS A 13 17.02 2.41 1.36
C CYS A 13 17.72 3.58 2.07
N ALA A 14 18.82 3.34 2.79
CA ALA A 14 19.41 4.34 3.67
C ALA A 14 20.53 5.19 3.03
N LEU A 15 21.25 4.68 2.02
CA LEU A 15 22.49 5.31 1.53
C LEU A 15 22.48 5.66 0.03
N ARG A 16 21.56 5.13 -0.75
CA ARG A 16 21.51 5.44 -2.18
C ARG A 16 20.68 6.71 -2.40
N PRO A 17 21.27 7.79 -2.96
CA PRO A 17 20.52 9.01 -3.24
C PRO A 17 19.43 8.71 -4.29
N ILE A 18 18.18 9.04 -3.95
CA ILE A 18 17.05 8.92 -4.85
C ILE A 18 17.19 10.02 -5.92
N ARG A 19 17.52 9.63 -7.15
CA ARG A 19 17.76 10.55 -8.27
C ARG A 19 16.61 10.47 -9.25
N GLY A 20 16.23 11.61 -9.85
CA GLY A 20 15.21 11.72 -10.88
C GLY A 20 14.62 13.13 -10.95
N LYS A 21 14.24 13.59 -12.13
CA LYS A 21 13.65 14.90 -12.37
C LYS A 21 12.16 14.93 -12.01
N SER A 22 11.49 13.80 -12.11
CA SER A 22 10.08 13.63 -11.75
C SER A 22 9.91 12.65 -10.57
N HIS A 23 8.72 12.62 -9.97
CA HIS A 23 8.41 11.63 -8.93
C HIS A 23 8.46 10.19 -9.47
N ALA A 24 7.92 9.97 -10.69
CA ALA A 24 7.95 8.68 -11.36
C ALA A 24 9.39 8.19 -11.60
N GLU A 25 10.27 9.04 -12.13
CA GLU A 25 11.69 8.68 -12.30
C GLU A 25 12.37 8.35 -10.98
N ARG A 26 12.07 9.07 -9.91
CA ARG A 26 12.61 8.78 -8.58
C ARG A 26 12.16 7.43 -8.06
N MET A 27 10.88 7.09 -8.24
CA MET A 27 10.33 5.79 -7.83
C MET A 27 10.94 4.65 -8.64
N ASP A 28 10.99 4.77 -9.95
CA ASP A 28 11.57 3.74 -10.82
C ASP A 28 13.06 3.52 -10.52
N ASN A 29 13.84 4.60 -10.36
CA ASN A 29 15.25 4.51 -9.98
C ASN A 29 15.47 3.92 -8.58
N PHE A 30 14.57 4.17 -7.63
CA PHE A 30 14.65 3.58 -6.29
C PHE A 30 14.44 2.07 -6.34
N TYR A 31 13.47 1.60 -7.13
CA TYR A 31 13.08 0.18 -7.18
C TYR A 31 13.86 -0.67 -8.17
N SER A 32 14.41 -0.10 -9.27
CA SER A 32 15.07 -0.85 -10.35
C SER A 32 16.24 -1.74 -9.95
N GLY A 33 16.85 -1.52 -8.77
CA GLY A 33 17.95 -2.33 -8.26
C GLY A 33 17.56 -3.40 -7.23
N GLN A 34 16.28 -3.48 -6.86
CA GLN A 34 15.82 -4.25 -5.69
C GLN A 34 14.72 -5.27 -6.01
N ALA A 35 14.14 -5.23 -7.22
CA ALA A 35 12.92 -5.94 -7.56
C ALA A 35 12.92 -7.46 -7.25
N ALA A 36 14.08 -8.12 -7.33
CA ALA A 36 14.20 -9.56 -7.09
C ALA A 36 14.15 -9.95 -5.61
N ASP A 37 14.75 -9.13 -4.72
CA ASP A 37 14.83 -9.38 -3.27
C ASP A 37 13.73 -8.64 -2.50
N TYR A 38 13.00 -7.76 -3.20
CA TYR A 38 12.06 -6.80 -2.64
C TYR A 38 10.83 -7.45 -2.00
N ASP A 39 10.29 -8.49 -2.62
CA ASP A 39 9.08 -9.15 -2.11
C ASP A 39 9.30 -9.88 -0.78
N ASP A 40 10.47 -10.53 -0.60
CA ASP A 40 10.81 -11.19 0.66
C ASP A 40 11.03 -10.19 1.80
N PHE A 41 11.63 -9.06 1.49
CA PHE A 41 11.80 -7.96 2.43
C PHE A 41 10.43 -7.37 2.84
N ARG A 42 9.59 -7.05 1.86
CA ARG A 42 8.23 -6.53 2.09
C ARG A 42 7.37 -7.48 2.91
N ARG A 43 7.44 -8.78 2.67
CA ARG A 43 6.68 -9.77 3.41
C ARG A 43 6.96 -9.72 4.91
N ARG A 44 8.21 -9.44 5.28
CA ARG A 44 8.65 -9.35 6.69
C ARG A 44 8.39 -8.00 7.33
N LEU A 45 8.49 -6.92 6.56
CA LEU A 45 8.40 -5.55 7.08
C LEU A 45 6.99 -4.96 7.03
N LEU A 46 6.15 -5.40 6.07
CA LEU A 46 4.83 -4.82 5.80
C LEU A 46 3.70 -5.76 6.25
N PRO A 47 3.37 -5.77 7.56
CA PRO A 47 2.34 -6.65 8.11
C PRO A 47 0.94 -6.20 7.72
N GLY A 48 -0.04 -7.10 7.89
CA GLY A 48 -1.47 -6.78 7.74
C GLY A 48 -1.97 -6.75 6.30
N ARG A 49 -1.09 -6.94 5.28
CA ARG A 49 -1.51 -6.95 3.87
C ARG A 49 -2.48 -8.08 3.57
N GLU A 50 -2.11 -9.31 3.89
CA GLU A 50 -2.97 -10.48 3.71
C GLU A 50 -4.28 -10.32 4.49
N ASP A 51 -4.20 -9.86 5.75
CA ASP A 51 -5.37 -9.63 6.59
C ASP A 51 -6.32 -8.58 5.98
N LEU A 52 -5.78 -7.50 5.39
CA LEU A 52 -6.59 -6.53 4.66
C LEU A 52 -7.36 -7.19 3.52
N TRP A 53 -6.68 -7.99 2.66
CA TRP A 53 -7.33 -8.66 1.53
C TRP A 53 -8.42 -9.60 1.98
N GLN A 54 -8.15 -10.43 3.00
CA GLN A 54 -9.15 -11.35 3.55
C GLN A 54 -10.37 -10.62 4.11
N LYS A 55 -10.15 -9.52 4.83
CA LYS A 55 -11.24 -8.71 5.38
C LYS A 55 -12.03 -7.97 4.29
N MET A 56 -11.36 -7.49 3.25
CA MET A 56 -12.00 -6.88 2.09
C MET A 56 -12.91 -7.86 1.38
N LEU A 57 -12.43 -9.09 1.08
CA LEU A 57 -13.23 -10.15 0.46
C LEU A 57 -14.44 -10.58 1.30
N GLN A 58 -14.33 -10.50 2.63
CA GLN A 58 -15.42 -10.80 3.56
C GLN A 58 -16.41 -9.64 3.74
N SER A 59 -15.99 -8.40 3.45
CA SER A 59 -16.77 -7.19 3.74
C SER A 59 -17.87 -6.89 2.73
N ALA A 60 -17.79 -7.44 1.51
CA ALA A 60 -18.75 -7.26 0.43
C ALA A 60 -18.66 -8.43 -0.57
N PRO A 61 -19.73 -8.69 -1.35
CA PRO A 61 -19.65 -9.61 -2.49
C PRO A 61 -18.54 -9.18 -3.45
N TYR A 62 -17.69 -10.11 -3.87
CA TYR A 62 -16.54 -9.84 -4.73
C TYR A 62 -16.65 -10.53 -6.11
N GLU A 63 -17.53 -11.50 -6.28
CA GLU A 63 -17.68 -12.21 -7.56
C GLU A 63 -18.11 -11.25 -8.66
N ASN A 64 -17.46 -11.35 -9.82
CA ASN A 64 -17.71 -10.49 -10.98
C ASN A 64 -17.52 -8.99 -10.73
N THR A 65 -16.58 -8.62 -9.81
CA THR A 65 -16.26 -7.24 -9.46
C THR A 65 -14.95 -6.78 -10.09
N VAL A 66 -14.81 -5.47 -10.25
CA VAL A 66 -13.58 -4.81 -10.70
C VAL A 66 -12.84 -4.27 -9.49
N TRP A 67 -11.57 -4.65 -9.34
CA TRP A 67 -10.70 -4.25 -8.26
C TRP A 67 -9.50 -3.46 -8.76
N MET A 68 -9.04 -2.48 -8.02
CA MET A 68 -7.91 -1.65 -8.36
C MET A 68 -6.93 -1.54 -7.19
N ASP A 69 -5.70 -2.09 -7.36
CA ASP A 69 -4.61 -2.02 -6.36
C ASP A 69 -3.67 -0.87 -6.73
N MET A 70 -3.77 0.23 -5.98
CA MET A 70 -3.06 1.48 -6.22
C MET A 70 -1.71 1.52 -5.51
N GLY A 71 -0.62 1.67 -6.26
CA GLY A 71 0.74 1.45 -5.79
C GLY A 71 0.99 -0.04 -5.57
N GLY A 72 0.47 -0.90 -6.46
CA GLY A 72 0.51 -2.35 -6.35
C GLY A 72 1.91 -2.97 -6.56
N GLY A 73 2.85 -2.19 -7.11
CA GLY A 73 4.25 -2.56 -7.28
C GLY A 73 4.44 -3.84 -8.07
N THR A 74 5.12 -4.82 -7.47
CA THR A 74 5.38 -6.14 -8.09
C THR A 74 4.14 -7.02 -8.23
N GLY A 75 2.94 -6.55 -7.87
CA GLY A 75 1.73 -7.36 -7.84
C GLY A 75 1.76 -8.48 -6.79
N SER A 76 2.63 -8.40 -5.78
CA SER A 76 2.74 -9.44 -4.75
C SER A 76 1.45 -9.63 -3.93
N ASN A 77 0.59 -8.60 -3.88
CA ASN A 77 -0.70 -8.67 -3.22
C ASN A 77 -1.72 -9.58 -3.94
N LEU A 78 -1.54 -9.84 -5.24
CA LEU A 78 -2.43 -10.70 -6.02
C LEU A 78 -2.57 -12.10 -5.42
N HIS A 79 -1.53 -12.61 -4.78
CA HIS A 79 -1.59 -13.92 -4.10
C HIS A 79 -2.57 -13.97 -2.92
N PHE A 80 -2.88 -12.82 -2.30
CA PHE A 80 -3.80 -12.77 -1.17
C PHE A 80 -5.27 -12.97 -1.56
N PHE A 81 -5.59 -12.86 -2.84
CA PHE A 81 -6.92 -13.25 -3.33
C PHE A 81 -7.18 -14.75 -3.25
N GLY A 82 -6.12 -15.60 -3.29
CA GLY A 82 -6.28 -17.05 -3.39
C GLY A 82 -7.17 -17.42 -4.58
N GLU A 83 -8.11 -18.36 -4.38
CA GLU A 83 -9.05 -18.79 -5.42
C GLU A 83 -10.06 -17.70 -5.85
N ALA A 84 -10.25 -16.67 -5.02
CA ALA A 84 -11.16 -15.58 -5.35
C ALA A 84 -10.71 -14.79 -6.59
N ILE A 85 -9.41 -14.81 -6.94
CA ILE A 85 -8.87 -14.09 -8.08
C ILE A 85 -9.54 -14.48 -9.39
N GLU A 86 -9.88 -15.75 -9.56
CA GLU A 86 -10.54 -16.28 -10.78
C GLU A 86 -12.01 -15.86 -10.88
N LYS A 87 -12.62 -15.48 -9.76
CA LYS A 87 -14.02 -15.05 -9.70
C LYS A 87 -14.20 -13.55 -9.89
N LEU A 88 -13.12 -12.79 -9.85
CA LEU A 88 -13.14 -11.37 -10.14
C LEU A 88 -13.29 -11.11 -11.63
N GLN A 89 -14.05 -10.08 -12.00
CA GLN A 89 -14.17 -9.66 -13.40
C GLN A 89 -12.83 -9.12 -13.91
N LYS A 90 -12.19 -8.24 -13.13
CA LYS A 90 -10.94 -7.56 -13.50
C LYS A 90 -10.19 -7.11 -12.26
N VAL A 91 -8.86 -7.19 -12.30
CA VAL A 91 -7.97 -6.53 -11.33
C VAL A 91 -6.99 -5.65 -12.08
N TYR A 92 -6.92 -4.39 -11.68
CA TYR A 92 -5.88 -3.45 -12.12
C TYR A 92 -4.78 -3.36 -11.06
N VAL A 93 -3.53 -3.54 -11.48
CA VAL A 93 -2.34 -3.25 -10.67
C VAL A 93 -1.73 -1.97 -11.21
N VAL A 94 -1.87 -0.88 -10.47
CA VAL A 94 -1.45 0.46 -10.90
C VAL A 94 -0.23 0.89 -10.11
N ASP A 95 0.84 1.29 -10.79
CA ASP A 95 2.04 1.82 -10.15
C ASP A 95 2.76 2.81 -11.07
N LEU A 96 3.54 3.74 -10.51
CA LEU A 96 4.41 4.65 -11.28
C LEU A 96 5.72 4.00 -11.71
N ALA A 97 6.18 2.98 -10.99
CA ALA A 97 7.45 2.31 -11.25
C ALA A 97 7.27 1.18 -12.29
N GLY A 98 7.62 1.47 -13.54
CA GLY A 98 7.57 0.49 -14.63
C GLY A 98 8.38 -0.77 -14.35
N SER A 99 9.55 -0.62 -13.72
CA SER A 99 10.41 -1.75 -13.33
C SER A 99 9.75 -2.73 -12.34
N LEU A 100 8.86 -2.26 -11.47
CA LEU A 100 8.07 -3.11 -10.59
C LEU A 100 6.93 -3.81 -11.36
N LEU A 101 6.28 -3.08 -12.26
CA LEU A 101 5.19 -3.65 -13.06
C LEU A 101 5.68 -4.72 -14.04
N GLU A 102 6.92 -4.65 -14.54
CA GLU A 102 7.53 -5.76 -15.30
C GLU A 102 7.60 -7.06 -14.48
N VAL A 103 7.81 -6.96 -13.17
CA VAL A 103 7.75 -8.12 -12.27
C VAL A 103 6.31 -8.60 -12.09
N ALA A 104 5.37 -7.65 -11.97
CA ALA A 104 3.94 -7.97 -11.89
C ALA A 104 3.45 -8.69 -13.16
N ASP A 105 3.85 -8.22 -14.35
CA ASP A 105 3.51 -8.82 -15.64
C ASP A 105 4.02 -10.26 -15.75
N ARG A 106 5.27 -10.50 -15.37
CA ARG A 106 5.82 -11.87 -15.32
C ARG A 106 5.02 -12.74 -14.36
N ARG A 107 4.68 -12.24 -13.17
CA ARG A 107 3.86 -12.97 -12.19
C ARG A 107 2.48 -13.32 -12.74
N VAL A 108 1.82 -12.37 -13.39
CA VAL A 108 0.51 -12.58 -14.04
C VAL A 108 0.61 -13.65 -15.12
N HIS A 109 1.62 -13.55 -15.99
CA HIS A 109 1.86 -14.53 -17.04
C HIS A 109 2.13 -15.94 -16.49
N ASP A 110 3.04 -16.06 -15.51
CA ASP A 110 3.45 -17.35 -14.95
C ASP A 110 2.33 -18.03 -14.16
N SER A 111 1.43 -17.22 -13.57
CA SER A 111 0.23 -17.72 -12.87
C SER A 111 -0.93 -18.02 -13.81
N GLY A 112 -0.86 -17.66 -15.09
CA GLY A 112 -1.91 -17.86 -16.06
C GLY A 112 -3.17 -17.01 -15.86
N TRP A 113 -3.12 -15.96 -15.05
CA TRP A 113 -4.26 -15.08 -14.78
C TRP A 113 -4.61 -14.21 -16.00
N LYS A 114 -5.85 -14.30 -16.47
CA LYS A 114 -6.32 -13.59 -17.68
C LYS A 114 -7.09 -12.30 -17.37
N ASN A 115 -7.52 -12.14 -16.15
CA ASN A 115 -8.33 -11.00 -15.69
C ASN A 115 -7.52 -9.92 -14.96
N ILE A 116 -6.18 -9.99 -15.00
CA ILE A 116 -5.30 -8.99 -14.40
C ILE A 116 -4.74 -8.09 -15.48
N GLU A 117 -4.67 -6.78 -15.21
CA GLU A 117 -4.04 -5.79 -16.08
C GLU A 117 -3.13 -4.90 -15.24
N THR A 118 -1.89 -4.71 -15.68
CA THR A 118 -0.96 -3.77 -15.07
C THR A 118 -1.01 -2.43 -15.80
N ALA A 119 -0.81 -1.32 -15.10
CA ALA A 119 -0.82 0.01 -15.70
C ALA A 119 0.25 0.89 -15.06
N VAL A 120 1.20 1.37 -15.88
CA VAL A 120 2.14 2.43 -15.47
C VAL A 120 1.37 3.75 -15.46
N ALA A 121 0.89 4.16 -14.30
CA ALA A 121 0.05 5.35 -14.17
C ALA A 121 0.08 5.93 -12.76
N ASP A 122 -0.35 7.18 -12.66
CA ASP A 122 -0.49 7.89 -11.39
C ASP A 122 -1.80 7.50 -10.68
N ALA A 123 -1.69 7.11 -9.41
CA ALA A 123 -2.83 6.74 -8.56
C ALA A 123 -3.82 7.89 -8.34
N THR A 124 -3.44 9.13 -8.65
CA THR A 124 -4.31 10.31 -8.54
C THR A 124 -5.19 10.53 -9.78
N THR A 125 -4.91 9.83 -10.89
CA THR A 125 -5.55 10.13 -12.19
C THR A 125 -5.93 8.91 -13.01
N PHE A 126 -5.46 7.72 -12.67
CA PHE A 126 -5.72 6.52 -13.46
C PHE A 126 -7.21 6.17 -13.53
N MET A 127 -7.74 6.06 -14.73
CA MET A 127 -9.12 5.67 -15.00
C MET A 127 -9.17 4.24 -15.57
N PRO A 128 -9.91 3.33 -14.91
CA PRO A 128 -10.15 2.00 -15.46
C PRO A 128 -11.04 2.06 -16.72
N LYS A 129 -10.93 1.07 -17.59
CA LYS A 129 -11.73 0.99 -18.84
C LYS A 129 -13.22 0.93 -18.58
N GLU A 130 -13.63 0.35 -17.45
CA GLU A 130 -15.02 0.24 -16.99
C GLU A 130 -15.59 1.59 -16.48
N GLY A 131 -14.74 2.62 -16.35
CA GLY A 131 -15.11 3.94 -15.81
C GLY A 131 -15.33 3.98 -14.30
N SER A 132 -15.59 2.83 -13.67
CA SER A 132 -15.76 2.72 -12.20
C SER A 132 -15.41 1.31 -11.72
N VAL A 133 -15.08 1.18 -10.43
CA VAL A 133 -14.65 -0.05 -9.79
C VAL A 133 -15.46 -0.37 -8.54
N ASP A 134 -15.44 -1.63 -8.13
CA ASP A 134 -16.13 -2.09 -6.92
C ASP A 134 -15.24 -1.99 -5.68
N ALA A 135 -13.91 -2.12 -5.87
CA ALA A 135 -12.94 -2.03 -4.78
C ALA A 135 -11.66 -1.30 -5.20
N VAL A 136 -11.10 -0.53 -4.28
CA VAL A 136 -9.78 0.11 -4.39
C VAL A 136 -8.96 -0.26 -3.17
N THR A 137 -7.69 -0.63 -3.37
CA THR A 137 -6.75 -0.90 -2.28
C THR A 137 -5.51 -0.01 -2.35
N PHE A 138 -5.02 0.40 -1.18
CA PHE A 138 -3.71 0.99 -0.97
C PHE A 138 -2.96 0.16 0.07
N SER A 139 -1.82 -0.38 -0.30
CA SER A 139 -1.03 -1.27 0.55
C SER A 139 0.39 -0.75 0.71
N TYR A 140 0.63 0.02 1.75
CA TYR A 140 1.90 0.71 1.99
C TYR A 140 2.32 1.59 0.80
N SER A 141 1.36 2.29 0.23
CA SER A 141 1.53 3.17 -0.91
C SER A 141 1.15 4.62 -0.64
N LEU A 142 0.17 4.90 0.22
CA LEU A 142 -0.20 6.29 0.55
C LEU A 142 0.95 7.07 1.20
N THR A 143 1.77 6.42 2.03
CA THR A 143 2.97 7.04 2.63
C THR A 143 4.05 7.40 1.62
N MET A 144 3.96 6.91 0.39
CA MET A 144 4.89 7.19 -0.70
C MET A 144 4.30 8.09 -1.79
N ILE A 145 3.00 8.31 -1.79
CA ILE A 145 2.31 9.21 -2.72
C ILE A 145 2.32 10.64 -2.13
N PRO A 146 3.01 11.62 -2.76
CA PRO A 146 3.10 12.97 -2.22
C PRO A 146 1.75 13.65 -2.06
N ASP A 147 0.86 13.50 -3.07
CA ASP A 147 -0.52 14.00 -3.03
C ASP A 147 -1.50 12.86 -2.71
N TRP A 148 -1.33 12.27 -1.53
CA TRP A 148 -2.18 11.19 -1.07
C TRP A 148 -3.67 11.63 -0.87
N PHE A 149 -3.93 12.91 -0.65
CA PHE A 149 -5.30 13.45 -0.63
C PHE A 149 -5.97 13.25 -1.98
N ALA A 150 -5.30 13.65 -3.07
CA ALA A 150 -5.81 13.45 -4.42
C ALA A 150 -5.98 11.98 -4.75
N ALA A 151 -5.08 11.09 -4.29
CA ALA A 151 -5.22 9.65 -4.49
C ALA A 151 -6.46 9.08 -3.79
N ILE A 152 -6.74 9.49 -2.56
CA ILE A 152 -7.96 9.09 -1.83
C ILE A 152 -9.22 9.69 -2.47
N ASP A 153 -9.16 10.95 -2.91
CA ASP A 153 -10.27 11.60 -3.62
C ASP A 153 -10.55 10.92 -4.95
N HIS A 154 -9.49 10.56 -5.67
CA HIS A 154 -9.61 9.81 -6.92
C HIS A 154 -10.23 8.43 -6.68
N ALA A 155 -9.77 7.69 -5.66
CA ALA A 155 -10.37 6.42 -5.26
C ALA A 155 -11.88 6.56 -4.98
N TRP A 156 -12.28 7.61 -4.25
CA TRP A 156 -13.69 7.93 -4.05
C TRP A 156 -14.43 8.12 -5.38
N ASN A 157 -13.86 8.89 -6.29
CA ASN A 157 -14.53 9.23 -7.56
C ASN A 157 -14.76 8.00 -8.43
N VAL A 158 -13.78 7.10 -8.53
CA VAL A 158 -13.86 5.90 -9.38
C VAL A 158 -14.62 4.75 -8.73
N LEU A 159 -14.80 4.74 -7.41
CA LEU A 159 -15.62 3.73 -6.74
C LEU A 159 -17.08 3.89 -7.09
N LYS A 160 -17.76 2.78 -7.36
CA LYS A 160 -19.23 2.71 -7.45
C LYS A 160 -19.87 3.05 -6.10
N PRO A 161 -21.12 3.53 -6.06
CA PRO A 161 -21.90 3.60 -4.80
C PRO A 161 -21.91 2.22 -4.10
N GLY A 162 -21.61 2.21 -2.79
CA GLY A 162 -21.46 0.97 -2.02
C GLY A 162 -20.12 0.23 -2.22
N GLY A 163 -19.26 0.72 -3.12
CA GLY A 163 -17.90 0.20 -3.32
C GLY A 163 -17.01 0.37 -2.09
N ARG A 164 -15.94 -0.39 -2.02
CA ARG A 164 -15.04 -0.47 -0.85
C ARG A 164 -13.67 0.11 -1.14
N ILE A 165 -13.16 0.91 -0.20
CA ILE A 165 -11.74 1.22 -0.10
C ILE A 165 -11.12 0.38 1.01
N GLY A 166 -9.94 -0.22 0.75
CA GLY A 166 -9.12 -0.89 1.74
C GLY A 166 -7.75 -0.24 1.83
N VAL A 167 -7.30 0.07 3.05
CA VAL A 167 -5.98 0.68 3.27
C VAL A 167 -5.25 -0.04 4.39
N VAL A 168 -3.98 -0.40 4.13
CA VAL A 168 -3.02 -0.76 5.16
C VAL A 168 -1.77 0.07 4.96
N ASP A 169 -1.37 0.84 5.97
CA ASP A 169 -0.18 1.70 5.85
C ASP A 169 0.40 2.08 7.22
N PHE A 170 1.65 2.56 7.20
CA PHE A 170 2.25 3.16 8.37
C PHE A 170 1.62 4.52 8.68
N TYR A 171 1.56 4.86 9.95
CA TYR A 171 1.06 6.16 10.36
C TYR A 171 1.64 6.60 11.70
N VAL A 172 1.50 7.87 11.98
CA VAL A 172 1.65 8.44 13.31
C VAL A 172 0.34 9.14 13.69
N SER A 173 -0.06 9.08 14.97
CA SER A 173 -1.27 9.78 15.39
C SER A 173 -1.10 11.29 15.36
N ARG A 174 -2.18 12.03 15.21
CA ARG A 174 -2.21 13.46 15.56
C ARG A 174 -1.82 13.68 17.01
N LYS A 175 -1.42 14.91 17.37
CA LYS A 175 -1.17 15.32 18.77
C LYS A 175 -2.42 15.14 19.64
N HIS A 176 -3.57 15.39 19.05
CA HIS A 176 -4.91 15.24 19.63
C HIS A 176 -5.75 14.41 18.65
N PRO A 177 -5.67 13.07 18.72
CA PRO A 177 -6.49 12.20 17.89
C PRO A 177 -7.96 12.25 18.34
N ALA A 178 -8.85 11.75 17.49
CA ALA A 178 -10.26 11.58 17.87
C ALA A 178 -10.42 10.62 19.06
N GLU A 179 -11.54 10.71 19.76
CA GLU A 179 -11.85 9.81 20.87
C GLU A 179 -11.87 8.36 20.40
N GLY A 180 -11.31 7.46 21.20
CA GLY A 180 -11.17 6.05 20.88
C GLY A 180 -9.94 5.68 20.03
N HIS A 181 -9.22 6.67 19.49
CA HIS A 181 -8.01 6.44 18.70
C HIS A 181 -6.74 6.46 19.56
N ILE A 182 -5.72 5.68 19.14
CA ILE A 182 -4.45 5.60 19.86
C ILE A 182 -3.69 6.93 19.75
N LYS A 183 -3.26 7.45 20.90
CA LYS A 183 -2.38 8.62 20.98
C LYS A 183 -0.93 8.16 21.09
N HIS A 184 -0.16 8.35 20.04
CA HIS A 184 1.28 8.10 20.08
C HIS A 184 2.01 9.19 20.89
N SER A 185 3.01 8.78 21.68
CA SER A 185 3.88 9.73 22.39
C SER A 185 4.60 10.65 21.39
N TRP A 186 5.02 11.82 21.85
CA TRP A 186 5.83 12.75 21.04
C TRP A 186 7.06 12.04 20.45
N MET A 187 7.76 11.26 21.26
CA MET A 187 8.96 10.53 20.84
C MET A 187 8.65 9.54 19.70
N LYS A 188 7.55 8.77 19.78
CA LYS A 188 7.16 7.85 18.69
C LYS A 188 6.84 8.61 17.40
N ARG A 189 6.09 9.72 17.50
CA ARG A 189 5.72 10.52 16.33
C ARG A 189 6.95 11.11 15.64
N THR A 190 7.89 11.67 16.39
CA THR A 190 9.10 12.27 15.84
C THR A 190 10.07 11.21 15.29
N PHE A 191 10.30 10.13 16.06
CA PHE A 191 11.22 9.07 15.67
C PHE A 191 10.80 8.38 14.37
N TRP A 192 9.54 7.91 14.29
CA TRP A 192 9.09 7.18 13.09
C TRP A 192 9.02 8.07 11.86
N THR A 193 8.59 9.32 11.99
CA THR A 193 8.60 10.26 10.86
C THR A 193 10.02 10.53 10.37
N ALA A 194 11.00 10.75 11.27
CA ALA A 194 12.38 10.96 10.87
C ALA A 194 13.04 9.71 10.30
N TRP A 195 12.77 8.54 10.89
CA TRP A 195 13.28 7.25 10.40
C TRP A 195 12.82 6.94 8.98
N PHE A 196 11.52 7.03 8.73
CA PHE A 196 10.96 6.71 7.45
C PHE A 196 11.25 7.76 6.35
N ALA A 197 11.53 8.99 6.73
CA ALA A 197 11.90 10.04 5.76
C ALA A 197 13.17 9.69 4.98
N SER A 198 14.10 8.91 5.57
CA SER A 198 15.30 8.42 4.85
C SER A 198 14.97 7.48 3.68
N ASP A 199 13.83 6.77 3.78
CA ASP A 199 13.37 5.79 2.79
C ASP A 199 12.28 6.37 1.85
N ASN A 200 12.10 7.70 1.87
CA ASN A 200 11.04 8.39 1.13
C ASN A 200 9.62 7.91 1.49
N VAL A 201 9.45 7.41 2.71
CA VAL A 201 8.18 7.00 3.30
C VAL A 201 7.76 8.06 4.33
N PHE A 202 6.55 8.60 4.21
CA PHE A 202 6.08 9.71 5.05
C PHE A 202 4.81 9.32 5.82
N PRO A 203 4.93 8.69 7.02
CA PRO A 203 3.79 8.35 7.85
C PRO A 203 3.02 9.62 8.22
N SER A 204 1.81 9.77 7.69
CA SER A 204 0.99 10.96 7.91
C SER A 204 0.07 10.79 9.13
N PRO A 205 -0.07 11.83 9.98
CA PRO A 205 -1.10 11.85 11.02
C PRO A 205 -2.51 12.07 10.46
N ASP A 206 -2.63 12.35 9.16
CA ASP A 206 -3.88 12.82 8.55
C ASP A 206 -4.56 11.77 7.66
N HIS A 207 -3.89 10.66 7.32
CA HIS A 207 -4.51 9.57 6.55
C HIS A 207 -5.80 9.08 7.22
N VAL A 208 -5.71 8.66 8.47
CA VAL A 208 -6.84 8.09 9.22
C VAL A 208 -8.00 9.08 9.34
N PRO A 209 -7.81 10.34 9.81
CA PRO A 209 -8.89 11.30 9.87
C PRO A 209 -9.52 11.62 8.51
N TYR A 210 -8.72 11.63 7.45
CA TYR A 210 -9.24 11.92 6.11
C TYR A 210 -10.10 10.77 5.57
N LEU A 211 -9.64 9.52 5.76
CA LEU A 211 -10.39 8.32 5.40
C LEU A 211 -11.74 8.27 6.14
N HIS A 212 -11.74 8.50 7.46
CA HIS A 212 -12.96 8.53 8.26
C HIS A 212 -13.95 9.65 7.86
N ARG A 213 -13.41 10.77 7.37
CA ARG A 213 -14.25 11.86 6.86
C ARG A 213 -14.88 11.54 5.51
N LYS A 214 -14.15 10.80 4.66
CA LYS A 214 -14.53 10.57 3.28
C LYS A 214 -15.42 9.35 3.11
N PHE A 215 -15.16 8.30 3.87
CA PHE A 215 -15.83 7.00 3.77
C PHE A 215 -16.60 6.66 5.03
N LYS A 216 -17.68 5.90 4.89
CA LYS A 216 -18.34 5.26 6.02
C LYS A 216 -17.47 4.10 6.52
N PRO A 217 -16.91 4.14 7.74
CA PRO A 217 -16.04 3.08 8.23
C PRO A 217 -16.78 1.75 8.35
N VAL A 218 -16.19 0.69 7.81
CA VAL A 218 -16.61 -0.71 7.95
C VAL A 218 -15.69 -1.43 8.93
N LEU A 219 -14.39 -1.15 8.83
CA LEU A 219 -13.37 -1.65 9.74
C LEU A 219 -12.31 -0.56 9.97
N PHE A 220 -11.87 -0.44 11.21
CA PHE A 220 -10.69 0.34 11.55
C PHE A 220 -9.93 -0.32 12.68
N GLU A 221 -8.65 -0.57 12.47
CA GLU A 221 -7.76 -1.17 13.45
C GLU A 221 -6.42 -0.47 13.46
N GLU A 222 -5.98 -0.02 14.63
CA GLU A 222 -4.65 0.51 14.87
C GLU A 222 -3.78 -0.58 15.49
N ARG A 223 -2.64 -0.87 14.87
CA ARG A 223 -1.78 -2.00 15.24
C ARG A 223 -0.33 -1.58 15.41
N LEU A 224 0.45 -2.43 16.05
CA LEU A 224 1.87 -2.26 16.26
C LEU A 224 2.63 -3.50 15.79
N THR A 225 3.69 -3.31 15.00
CA THR A 225 4.57 -4.39 14.57
C THR A 225 6.00 -4.18 15.03
N ARG A 226 6.79 -5.26 15.09
CA ARG A 226 8.23 -5.20 15.37
C ARG A 226 9.00 -5.13 14.05
N ILE A 227 10.09 -4.37 14.06
CA ILE A 227 11.06 -4.46 12.96
C ILE A 227 11.92 -5.70 13.23
N PRO A 228 11.99 -6.66 12.30
CA PRO A 228 12.62 -7.97 12.53
C PRO A 228 14.08 -7.91 13.00
N TRP A 229 14.85 -6.91 12.57
CA TRP A 229 16.27 -6.74 12.87
C TRP A 229 16.56 -5.64 13.89
N PHE A 230 15.55 -4.98 14.43
CA PHE A 230 15.76 -3.93 15.42
C PHE A 230 15.94 -4.56 16.81
N PRO A 231 17.08 -4.32 17.50
CA PRO A 231 17.42 -5.05 18.72
C PRO A 231 16.50 -4.73 19.91
N ASN A 232 15.76 -3.62 19.86
CA ASN A 232 14.91 -3.20 20.98
C ASN A 232 13.45 -3.59 20.76
N PRO A 233 12.90 -4.57 21.50
CA PRO A 233 11.53 -5.06 21.35
C PRO A 233 10.46 -4.02 21.76
N PHE A 234 10.84 -2.93 22.43
CA PHE A 234 9.93 -1.84 22.82
C PHE A 234 9.66 -0.86 21.67
N PHE A 235 10.52 -0.84 20.65
CA PHE A 235 10.31 -0.03 19.44
C PHE A 235 9.40 -0.77 18.46
N LYS A 236 8.11 -0.56 18.62
CA LYS A 236 7.08 -1.10 17.73
C LYS A 236 6.63 0.00 16.77
N MET A 237 6.58 -0.35 15.50
CA MET A 237 6.19 0.51 14.40
C MET A 237 4.65 0.51 14.27
N PRO A 238 4.00 1.68 14.27
CA PRO A 238 2.57 1.77 14.14
C PRO A 238 2.10 1.66 12.69
N TYR A 239 1.04 0.90 12.47
CA TYR A 239 0.33 0.81 11.21
C TYR A 239 -1.17 0.68 11.46
N TYR A 240 -1.97 0.90 10.45
CA TYR A 240 -3.41 0.78 10.55
C TYR A 240 -3.99 -0.05 9.40
N LEU A 241 -5.16 -0.64 9.65
CA LEU A 241 -6.05 -1.19 8.64
C LEU A 241 -7.32 -0.37 8.65
N PHE A 242 -7.78 0.01 7.46
CA PHE A 242 -9.04 0.70 7.27
C PHE A 242 -9.80 0.08 6.10
N ILE A 243 -11.08 -0.21 6.29
CA ILE A 243 -12.02 -0.53 5.22
C ILE A 243 -13.18 0.45 5.35
N GLY A 244 -13.48 1.13 4.25
CA GLY A 244 -14.57 2.08 4.18
C GLY A 244 -15.48 1.84 2.99
N GLU A 245 -16.75 2.25 3.13
CA GLU A 245 -17.77 2.22 2.08
C GLU A 245 -17.97 3.61 1.51
N LYS A 246 -18.11 3.71 0.17
CA LYS A 246 -18.55 4.94 -0.50
C LYS A 246 -20.04 5.18 -0.32
#